data_36fac4bf20dc7d9ead003230907c374e
#
_entry.id   36fac4bf20dc7d9ead003230907c374e
#
_cell.length_a   1.000
_cell.length_b   1.000
_cell.length_c   1.000
_cell.angle_alpha   90.00
_cell.angle_beta   90.00
_cell.angle_gamma   90.00
#
_symmetry.space_group_name_H-M   'P 1'
#
loop_
_entity.id
_entity.type
_entity.pdbx_description
1 polymer ?
#
loop_
_entity_poly.entity_id
_entity_poly.type
_entity_poly.pdbx_seq_one_letter_code
_entity_poly.pdbx_strand_id
1 'polypeptide(L)'
;MGRRLLFILLGTLPMLVSAQGLAKKGRSAEEIVPQGTSYVKAEGDLNKDGLSDLVVYAQPMLAIYFATPSGDYEQWKQYDEILPIDEEGDDLMIEISLTISDRGALKIEVGSFASAGTSYVSRNNYTYRFQNGDFYKIGEEQYSMSRMTGEANTVSNNYLTHKRQVVKENVFDETVKPKETWTSIPKKPLNRLGEDLLEY
;
A
#
# COMPACT_ATOMS: atom_id res chain seq x y z
N MET A 1 -6.29 59.36 42.39
CA MET A 1 -7.06 58.17 42.00
C MET A 1 -6.47 57.60 40.71
N GLY A 2 -5.53 56.66 40.82
CA GLY A 2 -4.85 56.03 39.68
C GLY A 2 -5.48 54.69 39.34
N ARG A 3 -6.10 54.59 38.16
CA ARG A 3 -6.59 53.31 37.61
C ARG A 3 -5.44 52.51 37.05
N ARG A 4 -5.08 51.37 37.70
CA ARG A 4 -4.12 50.40 37.17
C ARG A 4 -4.87 49.56 36.14
N LEU A 5 -4.48 49.64 34.86
CA LEU A 5 -4.89 48.70 33.80
C LEU A 5 -4.08 47.42 33.98
N LEU A 6 -4.80 46.32 34.21
CA LEU A 6 -4.26 44.95 34.21
C LEU A 6 -4.30 44.42 32.80
N PHE A 7 -3.16 44.32 32.14
CA PHE A 7 -3.03 43.58 30.84
C PHE A 7 -2.96 42.10 31.13
N ILE A 8 -4.02 41.37 30.80
CA ILE A 8 -3.99 39.90 30.75
C ILE A 8 -3.38 39.50 29.41
N LEU A 9 -2.13 39.03 29.47
CA LEU A 9 -1.46 38.42 28.31
C LEU A 9 -2.03 37.00 28.12
N LEU A 10 -2.99 36.81 27.18
CA LEU A 10 -3.38 35.49 26.74
C LEU A 10 -2.23 34.90 25.93
N GLY A 11 -1.42 34.08 26.58
CA GLY A 11 -0.42 33.26 25.91
C GLY A 11 -1.12 32.16 25.12
N THR A 12 -1.12 32.25 23.79
CA THR A 12 -1.43 31.12 22.93
C THR A 12 -0.31 30.11 23.08
N LEU A 13 -0.55 29.03 23.83
CA LEU A 13 0.33 27.86 23.79
C LEU A 13 0.31 27.34 22.34
N PRO A 14 1.48 27.17 21.69
CA PRO A 14 1.52 26.42 20.44
C PRO A 14 1.09 24.99 20.78
N MET A 15 -0.02 24.54 20.20
CA MET A 15 -0.32 23.12 20.17
C MET A 15 0.83 22.45 19.38
N LEU A 16 1.69 21.76 20.10
CA LEU A 16 2.58 20.77 19.53
C LEU A 16 1.67 19.70 18.93
N VAL A 17 1.44 19.76 17.61
CA VAL A 17 0.91 18.63 16.85
C VAL A 17 2.00 17.59 16.91
N SER A 18 1.94 16.75 17.91
CA SER A 18 2.67 15.50 17.95
C SER A 18 2.21 14.71 16.74
N ALA A 19 3.13 14.31 15.87
CA ALA A 19 2.85 13.34 14.82
C ALA A 19 2.39 12.05 15.54
N GLN A 20 1.09 11.90 15.71
CA GLN A 20 0.52 10.71 16.33
C GLN A 20 0.64 9.58 15.32
N GLY A 21 1.47 8.59 15.61
CA GLY A 21 1.53 7.34 14.86
C GLY A 21 0.20 6.56 14.97
N LEU A 22 0.08 5.47 14.21
CA LEU A 22 -1.06 4.57 14.28
C LEU A 22 -1.18 3.96 15.70
N ALA A 23 -2.39 3.88 16.24
CA ALA A 23 -2.62 3.24 17.53
C ALA A 23 -2.30 1.74 17.46
N LYS A 24 -1.69 1.20 18.51
CA LYS A 24 -1.32 -0.23 18.56
C LYS A 24 -2.51 -1.16 18.78
N LYS A 25 -3.66 -0.62 19.15
CA LYS A 25 -4.91 -1.36 19.38
C LYS A 25 -6.11 -0.48 19.10
N GLY A 26 -7.19 -1.06 18.58
CA GLY A 26 -8.47 -0.40 18.33
C GLY A 26 -9.52 -1.40 17.87
N ARG A 27 -10.77 -0.98 17.77
CA ARG A 27 -11.89 -1.81 17.28
C ARG A 27 -12.20 -1.57 15.81
N SER A 28 -11.66 -0.49 15.26
CA SER A 28 -11.84 -0.13 13.86
C SER A 28 -10.64 0.67 13.36
N ALA A 29 -10.54 0.86 12.04
CA ALA A 29 -9.52 1.71 11.45
C ALA A 29 -9.65 3.16 11.93
N GLU A 30 -10.87 3.64 12.17
CA GLU A 30 -11.16 4.99 12.65
C GLU A 30 -10.64 5.25 14.08
N GLU A 31 -10.56 4.19 14.91
CA GLU A 31 -9.95 4.27 16.25
C GLU A 31 -8.42 4.17 16.19
N ILE A 32 -7.89 3.53 15.16
CA ILE A 32 -6.46 3.27 14.96
C ILE A 32 -5.76 4.47 14.31
N VAL A 33 -6.40 5.05 13.29
CA VAL A 33 -5.84 6.16 12.51
C VAL A 33 -6.14 7.48 13.20
N PRO A 34 -5.14 8.38 13.36
CA PRO A 34 -5.39 9.70 13.93
C PRO A 34 -6.46 10.47 13.14
N GLN A 35 -7.33 11.17 13.87
CA GLN A 35 -8.41 11.94 13.27
C GLN A 35 -7.88 12.97 12.24
N GLY A 36 -8.50 13.02 11.08
CA GLY A 36 -8.11 13.93 9.98
C GLY A 36 -7.03 13.39 9.07
N THR A 37 -6.49 12.19 9.35
CA THR A 37 -5.52 11.52 8.46
C THR A 37 -6.25 10.70 7.41
N SER A 38 -5.91 10.90 6.14
CA SER A 38 -6.39 10.05 5.04
C SER A 38 -5.74 8.66 5.12
N TYR A 39 -6.51 7.62 4.83
CA TYR A 39 -6.00 6.26 4.82
C TYR A 39 -6.75 5.36 3.84
N VAL A 40 -6.12 4.26 3.47
CA VAL A 40 -6.75 3.11 2.81
C VAL A 40 -6.66 1.89 3.71
N LYS A 41 -7.63 0.98 3.62
CA LYS A 41 -7.67 -0.24 4.42
C LYS A 41 -8.11 -1.46 3.62
N ALA A 42 -7.74 -2.63 4.13
CA ALA A 42 -8.29 -3.91 3.70
C ALA A 42 -8.56 -4.80 4.92
N GLU A 43 -9.61 -5.61 4.83
CA GLU A 43 -10.00 -6.55 5.89
C GLU A 43 -10.10 -7.97 5.33
N GLY A 44 -9.68 -8.97 6.10
CA GLY A 44 -9.73 -10.39 5.75
C GLY A 44 -8.82 -11.25 6.61
N ASP A 45 -9.02 -12.55 6.60
CA ASP A 45 -8.29 -13.52 7.43
C ASP A 45 -6.89 -13.79 6.84
N LEU A 46 -5.88 -13.08 7.34
CA LEU A 46 -4.48 -13.16 6.88
C LEU A 46 -3.72 -14.34 7.50
N ASN A 47 -3.97 -14.61 8.80
CA ASN A 47 -3.23 -15.59 9.58
C ASN A 47 -3.92 -16.96 9.65
N LYS A 48 -5.14 -17.11 9.09
CA LYS A 48 -5.94 -18.32 9.00
C LYS A 48 -6.51 -18.80 10.35
N ASP A 49 -6.81 -17.86 11.25
CA ASP A 49 -7.46 -18.15 12.52
C ASP A 49 -9.00 -18.04 12.47
N GLY A 50 -9.55 -17.62 11.33
CA GLY A 50 -10.97 -17.45 11.09
C GLY A 50 -11.53 -16.09 11.50
N LEU A 51 -10.67 -15.17 11.95
CA LEU A 51 -11.04 -13.80 12.27
C LEU A 51 -10.63 -12.88 11.13
N SER A 52 -11.36 -11.78 10.92
CA SER A 52 -11.03 -10.79 9.90
C SER A 52 -9.99 -9.82 10.44
N ASP A 53 -8.76 -9.91 9.95
CA ASP A 53 -7.65 -9.02 10.25
C ASP A 53 -7.78 -7.70 9.50
N LEU A 54 -6.97 -6.70 9.87
CA LEU A 54 -6.99 -5.36 9.28
C LEU A 54 -5.59 -4.95 8.82
N VAL A 55 -5.51 -4.43 7.60
CA VAL A 55 -4.33 -3.71 7.10
C VAL A 55 -4.71 -2.26 6.85
N VAL A 56 -3.90 -1.33 7.30
CA VAL A 56 -4.11 0.11 7.13
C VAL A 56 -2.83 0.72 6.55
N TYR A 57 -3.00 1.53 5.51
CA TYR A 57 -1.97 2.46 5.06
C TYR A 57 -2.45 3.89 5.31
N ALA A 58 -1.73 4.60 6.14
CA ALA A 58 -1.88 6.03 6.40
C ALA A 58 -0.47 6.64 6.25
N GLN A 59 -0.24 7.30 5.12
CA GLN A 59 1.08 7.77 4.69
C GLN A 59 1.87 8.43 5.83
N PRO A 60 3.13 8.04 6.05
CA PRO A 60 3.92 7.05 5.29
C PRO A 60 3.85 5.60 5.85
N MET A 61 2.96 5.31 6.79
CA MET A 61 2.92 4.08 7.58
C MET A 61 1.98 3.03 6.98
N LEU A 62 2.49 1.81 6.79
CA LEU A 62 1.69 0.61 6.55
C LEU A 62 1.68 -0.24 7.82
N ALA A 63 0.51 -0.55 8.37
CA ALA A 63 0.42 -1.39 9.56
C ALA A 63 -0.56 -2.55 9.36
N ILE A 64 -0.20 -3.70 9.94
CA ILE A 64 -0.97 -4.93 9.94
C ILE A 64 -1.41 -5.23 11.37
N TYR A 65 -2.67 -5.54 11.54
CA TYR A 65 -3.31 -5.84 12.80
C TYR A 65 -4.00 -7.20 12.69
N PHE A 66 -3.80 -8.03 13.69
CA PHE A 66 -4.57 -9.26 13.84
C PHE A 66 -5.78 -9.03 14.72
N ALA A 67 -6.90 -9.59 14.30
CA ALA A 67 -8.13 -9.57 15.08
C ALA A 67 -8.02 -10.51 16.29
N THR A 68 -8.66 -10.13 17.37
CA THR A 68 -8.75 -10.96 18.58
C THR A 68 -10.18 -11.46 18.78
N PRO A 69 -10.40 -12.54 19.52
CA PRO A 69 -11.74 -13.02 19.86
C PRO A 69 -12.62 -12.00 20.59
N SER A 70 -12.03 -10.96 21.21
CA SER A 70 -12.75 -9.85 21.84
C SER A 70 -13.29 -8.83 20.84
N GLY A 71 -12.93 -8.94 19.57
CA GLY A 71 -13.31 -8.01 18.50
C GLY A 71 -12.43 -6.77 18.41
N ASP A 72 -11.27 -6.78 19.08
CA ASP A 72 -10.26 -5.74 18.95
C ASP A 72 -9.23 -6.14 17.88
N TYR A 73 -8.59 -5.16 17.26
CA TYR A 73 -7.41 -5.31 16.44
C TYR A 73 -6.16 -5.02 17.26
N GLU A 74 -5.15 -5.89 17.22
CA GLU A 74 -3.85 -5.68 17.84
C GLU A 74 -2.76 -5.61 16.78
N GLN A 75 -1.91 -4.56 16.85
CA GLN A 75 -0.86 -4.33 15.87
C GLN A 75 0.15 -5.48 15.92
N TRP A 76 0.22 -6.23 14.82
CA TRP A 76 1.26 -7.24 14.64
C TRP A 76 2.57 -6.57 14.22
N LYS A 77 2.54 -5.68 13.20
CA LYS A 77 3.73 -4.96 12.72
C LYS A 77 3.34 -3.68 11.99
N GLN A 78 4.23 -2.69 12.07
CA GLN A 78 4.20 -1.47 11.29
C GLN A 78 5.47 -1.36 10.46
N TYR A 79 5.33 -0.81 9.27
CA TYR A 79 6.40 -0.52 8.34
C TYR A 79 6.30 0.97 8.01
N ASP A 80 7.43 1.66 8.15
CA ASP A 80 7.54 3.06 7.83
C ASP A 80 8.25 3.20 6.47
N GLU A 81 7.74 4.06 5.60
CA GLU A 81 8.39 4.45 4.34
C GLU A 81 8.69 3.29 3.37
N ILE A 82 7.94 2.16 3.43
CA ILE A 82 8.11 1.06 2.46
C ILE A 82 7.35 1.28 1.16
N LEU A 83 6.44 2.26 1.13
CA LEU A 83 5.65 2.67 -0.03
C LEU A 83 6.11 4.06 -0.49
N PRO A 84 6.04 4.34 -1.79
CA PRO A 84 6.34 5.66 -2.30
C PRO A 84 5.40 6.70 -1.69
N ILE A 85 5.89 7.90 -1.51
CA ILE A 85 5.18 9.02 -0.90
C ILE A 85 4.86 10.03 -2.01
N ASP A 86 3.61 10.53 -2.04
CA ASP A 86 3.28 11.71 -2.83
C ASP A 86 3.99 12.93 -2.24
N GLU A 87 4.87 13.57 -3.01
CA GLU A 87 5.51 14.81 -2.62
C GLU A 87 4.67 16.00 -3.12
N GLU A 88 4.40 16.94 -2.23
CA GLU A 88 3.61 18.13 -2.56
C GLU A 88 4.29 18.96 -3.66
N GLY A 89 3.59 19.12 -4.78
CA GLY A 89 4.10 19.88 -5.95
C GLY A 89 4.73 19.01 -7.03
N ASP A 90 4.75 17.69 -6.87
CA ASP A 90 5.13 16.78 -7.93
C ASP A 90 3.97 16.57 -8.93
N ASP A 91 4.29 16.49 -10.23
CA ASP A 91 3.30 16.17 -11.26
C ASP A 91 2.91 14.69 -11.27
N LEU A 92 3.58 13.86 -10.46
CA LEU A 92 3.36 12.44 -10.34
C LEU A 92 2.39 12.16 -9.19
N MET A 93 1.23 11.62 -9.51
CA MET A 93 0.24 11.15 -8.53
C MET A 93 0.49 9.68 -8.25
N ILE A 94 0.56 9.32 -6.97
CA ILE A 94 0.72 7.94 -6.49
C ILE A 94 -0.60 7.49 -5.87
N GLU A 95 -1.11 6.36 -6.29
CA GLU A 95 -2.31 5.75 -5.75
C GLU A 95 -1.96 4.42 -5.10
N ILE A 96 -2.28 4.29 -3.81
CA ILE A 96 -2.09 3.04 -3.07
C ILE A 96 -3.46 2.38 -2.86
N SER A 97 -3.55 1.10 -3.17
CA SER A 97 -4.71 0.30 -2.82
C SER A 97 -4.32 -1.02 -2.14
N LEU A 98 -5.17 -1.47 -1.24
CA LEU A 98 -4.97 -2.68 -0.44
C LEU A 98 -6.15 -3.63 -0.67
N THR A 99 -5.87 -4.90 -0.85
CA THR A 99 -6.90 -5.94 -0.87
C THR A 99 -6.41 -7.21 -0.18
N ILE A 100 -7.34 -7.94 0.43
CA ILE A 100 -7.06 -9.25 1.00
C ILE A 100 -7.98 -10.25 0.29
N SER A 101 -7.38 -11.28 -0.29
CA SER A 101 -8.15 -12.32 -0.98
C SER A 101 -8.80 -13.29 0.01
N ASP A 102 -9.83 -14.03 -0.43
CA ASP A 102 -10.46 -15.10 0.36
C ASP A 102 -9.47 -16.18 0.84
N ARG A 103 -8.30 -16.25 0.18
CA ARG A 103 -7.21 -17.16 0.56
C ARG A 103 -6.23 -16.52 1.55
N GLY A 104 -6.50 -15.31 2.06
CA GLY A 104 -5.66 -14.57 3.00
C GLY A 104 -4.34 -14.10 2.41
N ALA A 105 -4.31 -13.76 1.13
CA ALA A 105 -3.16 -13.10 0.54
C ALA A 105 -3.41 -11.59 0.53
N LEU A 106 -2.49 -10.83 1.10
CA LEU A 106 -2.46 -9.37 1.02
C LEU A 106 -1.90 -8.95 -0.33
N LYS A 107 -2.64 -8.15 -1.06
CA LYS A 107 -2.18 -7.46 -2.27
C LYS A 107 -2.04 -5.97 -1.97
N ILE A 108 -0.87 -5.43 -2.27
CA ILE A 108 -0.56 -4.00 -2.24
C ILE A 108 -0.40 -3.56 -3.69
N GLU A 109 -1.22 -2.62 -4.13
CA GLU A 109 -1.13 -2.03 -5.46
C GLU A 109 -0.58 -0.61 -5.35
N VAL A 110 0.43 -0.31 -6.15
CA VAL A 110 1.04 1.01 -6.29
C VAL A 110 0.84 1.46 -7.72
N GLY A 111 -0.08 2.39 -7.91
CA GLY A 111 -0.31 3.04 -9.20
C GLY A 111 0.46 4.34 -9.30
N SER A 112 0.94 4.69 -10.50
CA SER A 112 1.49 6.01 -10.77
C SER A 112 0.92 6.60 -12.04
N PHE A 113 0.60 7.88 -11.96
CA PHE A 113 0.04 8.66 -13.05
C PHE A 113 0.60 10.08 -13.00
N ALA A 114 1.13 10.57 -14.11
CA ALA A 114 1.53 11.96 -14.23
C ALA A 114 0.59 12.70 -15.18
N SER A 115 0.15 13.90 -14.79
CA SER A 115 -0.71 14.75 -15.60
C SER A 115 0.04 15.42 -16.75
N ALA A 116 1.33 15.71 -16.53
CA ALA A 116 2.24 16.29 -17.54
C ALA A 116 3.60 15.57 -17.48
N GLY A 117 4.28 15.49 -18.62
CA GLY A 117 5.69 15.03 -18.69
C GLY A 117 5.88 13.55 -18.90
N THR A 118 4.98 12.64 -18.55
CA THR A 118 5.09 11.23 -18.93
C THR A 118 3.93 10.78 -19.81
N SER A 119 4.26 10.00 -20.84
CA SER A 119 3.27 9.35 -21.69
C SER A 119 2.82 8.00 -21.14
N TYR A 120 3.26 7.61 -19.95
CA TYR A 120 3.03 6.28 -19.38
C TYR A 120 2.17 6.34 -18.15
N VAL A 121 1.35 5.31 -17.99
CA VAL A 121 0.69 4.91 -16.74
C VAL A 121 1.35 3.62 -16.29
N SER A 122 1.67 3.50 -15.02
CA SER A 122 2.19 2.26 -14.45
C SER A 122 1.38 1.83 -13.23
N ARG A 123 1.40 0.53 -12.98
CA ARG A 123 0.78 -0.10 -11.80
C ARG A 123 1.57 -1.33 -11.42
N ASN A 124 2.02 -1.36 -10.18
CA ASN A 124 2.73 -2.50 -9.61
C ASN A 124 1.88 -3.14 -8.52
N ASN A 125 1.74 -4.45 -8.59
CA ASN A 125 0.99 -5.26 -7.64
C ASN A 125 1.96 -6.17 -6.90
N TYR A 126 1.96 -6.13 -5.59
CA TYR A 126 2.78 -6.97 -4.73
C TYR A 126 1.87 -7.88 -3.91
N THR A 127 2.04 -9.19 -4.03
CA THR A 127 1.19 -10.17 -3.34
C THR A 127 2.00 -10.86 -2.25
N TYR A 128 1.51 -10.77 -1.01
CA TYR A 128 2.13 -11.36 0.17
C TYR A 128 1.23 -12.40 0.81
N ARG A 129 1.83 -13.39 1.47
CA ARG A 129 1.14 -14.37 2.27
C ARG A 129 1.80 -14.49 3.64
N PHE A 130 0.96 -14.52 4.68
CA PHE A 130 1.43 -14.83 6.02
C PHE A 130 1.73 -16.33 6.14
N GLN A 131 2.95 -16.66 6.50
CA GLN A 131 3.42 -18.02 6.71
C GLN A 131 4.69 -17.99 7.58
N ASN A 132 4.91 -19.02 8.41
CA ASN A 132 6.07 -19.10 9.30
C ASN A 132 6.29 -17.84 10.15
N GLY A 133 5.20 -17.17 10.56
CA GLY A 133 5.24 -16.00 11.43
C GLY A 133 5.61 -14.69 10.74
N ASP A 134 5.64 -14.61 9.39
CA ASP A 134 5.93 -13.39 8.66
C ASP A 134 5.18 -13.34 7.30
N PHE A 135 5.17 -12.16 6.65
CA PHE A 135 4.60 -11.98 5.32
C PHE A 135 5.67 -12.12 4.25
N TYR A 136 5.50 -13.10 3.36
CA TYR A 136 6.42 -13.38 2.27
C TYR A 136 5.81 -13.00 0.92
N LYS A 137 6.60 -12.33 0.07
CA LYS A 137 6.21 -11.96 -1.29
C LYS A 137 6.11 -13.23 -2.16
N ILE A 138 4.90 -13.61 -2.53
CA ILE A 138 4.60 -14.81 -3.33
C ILE A 138 4.39 -14.51 -4.80
N GLY A 139 4.22 -13.24 -5.15
CA GLY A 139 4.06 -12.79 -6.53
C GLY A 139 4.15 -11.28 -6.65
N GLU A 140 4.43 -10.85 -7.86
CA GLU A 140 4.34 -9.45 -8.26
C GLU A 140 3.88 -9.34 -9.71
N GLU A 141 3.25 -8.22 -10.03
CA GLU A 141 2.84 -7.88 -11.39
C GLU A 141 3.14 -6.43 -11.66
N GLN A 142 3.79 -6.16 -12.78
CA GLN A 142 4.11 -4.83 -13.27
C GLN A 142 3.34 -4.59 -14.55
N TYR A 143 2.50 -3.56 -14.57
CA TYR A 143 1.78 -3.10 -15.73
C TYR A 143 2.30 -1.73 -16.14
N SER A 144 2.53 -1.54 -17.43
CA SER A 144 2.84 -0.23 -17.99
C SER A 144 2.11 -0.06 -19.33
N MET A 145 1.61 1.15 -19.59
CA MET A 145 0.89 1.47 -20.82
C MET A 145 1.28 2.86 -21.34
N SER A 146 1.57 2.95 -22.64
CA SER A 146 1.75 4.23 -23.34
C SER A 146 0.40 4.87 -23.64
N ARG A 147 0.14 6.04 -23.08
CA ARG A 147 -1.08 6.83 -23.36
C ARG A 147 -1.12 7.39 -24.80
N MET A 148 0.02 7.41 -25.48
CA MET A 148 0.12 7.90 -26.86
C MET A 148 -0.17 6.82 -27.87
N THR A 149 0.31 5.59 -27.65
CA THR A 149 0.25 4.50 -28.64
C THR A 149 -0.70 3.38 -28.25
N GLY A 150 -1.13 3.32 -27.00
CA GLY A 150 -1.92 2.22 -26.46
C GLY A 150 -1.12 0.93 -26.24
N GLU A 151 0.19 0.93 -26.51
CA GLU A 151 1.04 -0.21 -26.23
C GLU A 151 1.12 -0.46 -24.73
N ALA A 152 0.74 -1.65 -24.30
CA ALA A 152 0.74 -2.08 -22.92
C ALA A 152 1.61 -3.34 -22.74
N ASN A 153 2.26 -3.43 -21.58
CA ASN A 153 3.08 -4.55 -21.19
C ASN A 153 2.77 -4.92 -19.74
N THR A 154 2.41 -6.19 -19.54
CA THR A 154 2.23 -6.79 -18.22
C THR A 154 3.30 -7.83 -17.98
N VAL A 155 4.02 -7.74 -16.88
CA VAL A 155 5.00 -8.72 -16.42
C VAL A 155 4.55 -9.27 -15.09
N SER A 156 4.16 -10.56 -15.02
CA SER A 156 3.71 -11.22 -13.80
C SER A 156 4.72 -12.28 -13.37
N ASN A 157 5.21 -12.21 -12.14
CA ASN A 157 6.09 -13.19 -11.53
C ASN A 157 5.34 -13.97 -10.44
N ASN A 158 5.32 -15.29 -10.56
CA ASN A 158 4.83 -16.18 -9.51
C ASN A 158 6.02 -16.89 -8.86
N TYR A 159 6.36 -16.48 -7.66
CA TYR A 159 7.52 -16.99 -6.94
C TYR A 159 7.30 -18.39 -6.35
N LEU A 160 6.05 -18.83 -6.17
CA LEU A 160 5.74 -20.19 -5.70
C LEU A 160 5.92 -21.24 -6.82
N THR A 161 5.56 -20.88 -8.05
CA THR A 161 5.67 -21.78 -9.21
C THR A 161 6.93 -21.53 -10.03
N HIS A 162 7.68 -20.47 -9.71
CA HIS A 162 8.89 -20.02 -10.42
C HIS A 162 8.63 -19.75 -11.90
N LYS A 163 7.50 -19.10 -12.19
CA LYS A 163 7.10 -18.75 -13.56
C LYS A 163 6.95 -17.24 -13.72
N ARG A 164 7.35 -16.76 -14.88
CA ARG A 164 7.12 -15.41 -15.36
C ARG A 164 6.24 -15.45 -16.60
N GLN A 165 5.20 -14.65 -16.61
CA GLN A 165 4.37 -14.35 -17.76
C GLN A 165 4.67 -12.93 -18.22
N VAL A 166 4.78 -12.73 -19.53
CA VAL A 166 4.84 -11.40 -20.15
C VAL A 166 3.72 -11.35 -21.17
N VAL A 167 2.84 -10.35 -21.04
CA VAL A 167 1.76 -10.07 -21.98
C VAL A 167 2.04 -8.70 -22.62
N LYS A 168 2.04 -8.67 -23.93
CA LYS A 168 2.13 -7.43 -24.72
C LYS A 168 0.86 -7.28 -25.53
N GLU A 169 0.22 -6.13 -25.44
CA GLU A 169 -1.02 -5.84 -26.13
C GLU A 169 -1.08 -4.35 -26.57
N ASN A 170 -2.08 -4.04 -27.37
CA ASN A 170 -2.43 -2.65 -27.67
C ASN A 170 -3.86 -2.41 -27.21
N VAL A 171 -4.05 -1.56 -26.18
CA VAL A 171 -5.37 -1.29 -25.58
C VAL A 171 -6.23 -0.35 -26.43
N PHE A 172 -5.66 0.27 -27.47
CA PHE A 172 -6.40 1.13 -28.42
C PHE A 172 -6.77 0.40 -29.70
N ASP A 173 -6.17 -0.77 -29.98
CA ASP A 173 -6.42 -1.54 -31.19
C ASP A 173 -6.78 -2.99 -30.85
N GLU A 174 -8.08 -3.27 -30.73
CA GLU A 174 -8.63 -4.59 -30.44
C GLU A 174 -8.33 -5.64 -31.55
N THR A 175 -7.87 -5.20 -32.73
CA THR A 175 -7.47 -6.14 -33.81
C THR A 175 -6.11 -6.77 -33.54
N VAL A 176 -5.27 -6.14 -32.72
CA VAL A 176 -3.98 -6.66 -32.29
C VAL A 176 -4.18 -7.65 -31.14
N LYS A 177 -4.01 -8.92 -31.43
CA LYS A 177 -4.12 -9.96 -30.39
C LYS A 177 -2.99 -9.85 -29.37
N PRO A 178 -3.29 -9.99 -28.06
CA PRO A 178 -2.28 -10.05 -27.03
C PRO A 178 -1.24 -11.14 -27.31
N LYS A 179 0.03 -10.80 -27.15
CA LYS A 179 1.14 -11.75 -27.24
C LYS A 179 1.59 -12.15 -25.86
N GLU A 180 1.43 -13.41 -25.53
CA GLU A 180 1.81 -14.00 -24.27
C GLU A 180 3.08 -14.82 -24.39
N THR A 181 3.98 -14.70 -23.40
CA THR A 181 5.24 -15.45 -23.32
C THR A 181 5.44 -15.92 -21.88
N TRP A 182 5.79 -17.20 -21.74
CA TRP A 182 6.09 -17.82 -20.45
C TRP A 182 7.57 -18.20 -20.34
N THR A 183 8.18 -17.90 -19.21
CA THR A 183 9.56 -18.28 -18.89
C THR A 183 9.66 -18.79 -17.45
N SER A 184 10.75 -19.48 -17.12
CA SER A 184 11.05 -19.82 -15.73
C SER A 184 11.90 -18.73 -15.10
N ILE A 185 11.69 -18.48 -13.81
CA ILE A 185 12.54 -17.60 -13.00
C ILE A 185 13.35 -18.43 -12.00
N PRO A 186 14.54 -17.98 -11.59
CA PRO A 186 15.37 -18.70 -10.63
C PRO A 186 14.65 -18.93 -9.31
N LYS A 187 14.85 -20.09 -8.71
CA LYS A 187 14.44 -20.35 -7.33
C LYS A 187 15.31 -19.53 -6.38
N LYS A 188 14.68 -18.66 -5.61
CA LYS A 188 15.33 -17.86 -4.57
C LYS A 188 14.48 -17.93 -3.31
N PRO A 189 15.04 -17.66 -2.11
CA PRO A 189 14.25 -17.40 -0.93
C PRO A 189 13.24 -16.28 -1.21
N LEU A 190 12.05 -16.38 -0.61
CA LEU A 190 11.03 -15.34 -0.74
C LEU A 190 11.41 -14.16 0.14
N ASN A 191 11.35 -12.96 -0.40
CA ASN A 191 11.54 -11.72 0.35
C ASN A 191 10.37 -11.50 1.31
N ARG A 192 10.65 -10.92 2.48
CA ARG A 192 9.63 -10.53 3.44
C ARG A 192 9.12 -9.13 3.12
N LEU A 193 7.93 -8.84 3.57
CA LEU A 193 7.41 -7.47 3.55
C LEU A 193 8.33 -6.58 4.40
N GLY A 194 8.78 -5.47 3.81
CA GLY A 194 9.73 -4.53 4.42
C GLY A 194 11.21 -4.83 4.15
N GLU A 195 11.55 -5.91 3.44
CA GLU A 195 12.93 -6.12 2.97
C GLU A 195 13.24 -5.32 1.69
N ASP A 196 12.22 -5.04 0.89
CA ASP A 196 12.32 -4.21 -0.32
C ASP A 196 11.41 -2.99 -0.19
N LEU A 197 11.82 -1.85 -0.76
CA LEU A 197 10.91 -0.75 -1.03
C LEU A 197 9.96 -1.17 -2.16
N LEU A 198 8.68 -0.78 -2.04
CA LEU A 198 7.69 -1.04 -3.07
C LEU A 198 7.66 0.14 -4.03
N GLU A 199 8.00 -0.11 -5.29
CA GLU A 199 8.12 0.90 -6.33
C GLU A 199 6.83 1.02 -7.15
N TYR A 200 6.69 2.11 -7.93
CA TYR A 200 5.63 2.36 -8.90
C TYR A 200 6.08 2.17 -10.34
#